data_158962523d7423bd31151f4886264089
#
_entry.id   158962523d7423bd31151f4886264089
#
_cell.length_a   1.000
_cell.length_b   1.000
_cell.length_c   1.000
_cell.angle_alpha   90.00
_cell.angle_beta   90.00
_cell.angle_gamma   90.00
#
_symmetry.space_group_name_H-M   'P 1'
#
loop_
_entity.id
_entity.type
_entity.pdbx_description
1 polymer ?
#
loop_
_entity_poly.entity_id
_entity_poly.type
_entity_poly.pdbx_seq_one_letter_code
_entity_poly.pdbx_strand_id
1 'polypeptide(L)'
;MLKILENIVKNAFSPVYTSNYPFTPYQHFAGTRADVTFDGTKCILCGLCQRSCPAECILIHKEKEEIEYLNTQCIRCGYCVRVCPTNAIIQNEVYTKPSRERLTIYTKVTNENAPVIKKRKAAEAAAKAAPAAKAQDPASLPGKEAKTGE
;
A
#
# COMPACT_ATOMS: atom_id res chain seq x y z
N MET A 1 -4.30 39.62 -44.22
CA MET A 1 -5.42 38.66 -44.16
C MET A 1 -5.12 37.35 -44.87
N LEU A 2 -4.39 37.32 -46.00
CA LEU A 2 -4.03 36.08 -46.70
C LEU A 2 -3.28 35.03 -45.82
N LYS A 3 -2.36 35.47 -44.93
CA LYS A 3 -1.62 34.55 -44.05
C LYS A 3 -2.51 33.78 -43.06
N ILE A 4 -3.61 34.36 -42.63
CA ILE A 4 -4.57 33.69 -41.73
C ILE A 4 -5.30 32.59 -42.49
N LEU A 5 -5.74 32.88 -43.70
CA LEU A 5 -6.40 31.92 -44.58
C LEU A 5 -5.47 30.73 -44.91
N GLU A 6 -4.22 31.01 -45.24
CA GLU A 6 -3.18 30.01 -45.48
C GLU A 6 -3.00 29.07 -44.26
N ASN A 7 -2.91 29.65 -43.07
CA ASN A 7 -2.78 28.86 -41.83
C ASN A 7 -4.02 28.01 -41.54
N ILE A 8 -5.21 28.53 -41.79
CA ILE A 8 -6.46 27.77 -41.60
C ILE A 8 -6.49 26.59 -42.56
N VAL A 9 -6.18 26.81 -43.84
CA VAL A 9 -6.15 25.73 -44.85
C VAL A 9 -5.08 24.71 -44.51
N LYS A 10 -3.89 25.14 -44.12
CA LYS A 10 -2.80 24.25 -43.70
C LYS A 10 -3.20 23.40 -42.49
N ASN A 11 -3.84 24.00 -41.47
CA ASN A 11 -4.28 23.27 -40.29
C ASN A 11 -5.44 22.30 -40.60
N ALA A 12 -6.32 22.62 -41.53
CA ALA A 12 -7.42 21.75 -41.95
C ALA A 12 -6.95 20.44 -42.61
N PHE A 13 -5.81 20.51 -43.33
CA PHE A 13 -5.21 19.36 -44.03
C PHE A 13 -4.01 18.74 -43.30
N SER A 14 -3.60 19.28 -42.14
CA SER A 14 -2.53 18.69 -41.35
C SER A 14 -3.02 17.51 -40.50
N PRO A 15 -2.15 16.53 -40.23
CA PRO A 15 -2.51 15.41 -39.35
C PRO A 15 -2.78 15.93 -37.93
N VAL A 16 -3.62 15.20 -37.18
CA VAL A 16 -3.97 15.53 -35.80
C VAL A 16 -2.71 15.42 -34.91
N TYR A 17 -2.37 16.50 -34.17
CA TYR A 17 -1.22 16.54 -33.26
C TYR A 17 -1.47 15.85 -31.91
N THR A 18 -2.71 15.55 -31.60
CA THR A 18 -3.11 14.88 -30.36
C THR A 18 -3.15 13.36 -30.53
N SER A 19 -2.68 12.61 -29.53
CA SER A 19 -2.83 11.16 -29.50
C SER A 19 -4.26 10.77 -29.16
N ASN A 20 -4.79 9.73 -29.84
CA ASN A 20 -6.14 9.25 -29.61
C ASN A 20 -6.18 8.32 -28.37
N TYR A 21 -5.90 8.90 -27.19
CA TYR A 21 -6.04 8.19 -25.94
C TYR A 21 -7.53 8.04 -25.56
N PRO A 22 -7.99 6.87 -25.05
CA PRO A 22 -7.24 5.69 -24.60
C PRO A 22 -7.03 4.61 -25.67
N PHE A 23 -7.44 4.82 -26.91
CA PHE A 23 -7.36 3.82 -28.00
C PHE A 23 -5.92 3.53 -28.41
N THR A 24 -5.09 4.59 -28.42
CA THR A 24 -3.64 4.44 -28.63
C THR A 24 -2.93 4.61 -27.29
N PRO A 25 -2.44 3.50 -26.67
CA PRO A 25 -1.76 3.60 -25.39
C PRO A 25 -0.44 4.35 -25.55
N TYR A 26 -0.15 5.19 -24.56
CA TYR A 26 1.13 5.90 -24.52
C TYR A 26 2.26 4.93 -24.20
N GLN A 27 3.37 5.03 -24.91
CA GLN A 27 4.58 4.28 -24.59
C GLN A 27 5.29 4.93 -23.41
N HIS A 28 5.45 4.15 -22.33
CA HIS A 28 6.14 4.63 -21.14
C HIS A 28 7.65 4.59 -21.34
N PHE A 29 8.34 5.59 -20.83
CA PHE A 29 9.81 5.61 -20.84
C PHE A 29 10.36 4.68 -19.76
N ALA A 30 11.55 4.12 -20.00
CA ALA A 30 12.28 3.37 -19.00
C ALA A 30 12.51 4.23 -17.74
N GLY A 31 12.17 3.68 -16.57
CA GLY A 31 12.23 4.42 -15.30
C GLY A 31 11.01 5.28 -14.98
N THR A 32 9.92 5.17 -15.75
CA THR A 32 8.64 5.78 -15.40
C THR A 32 8.18 5.28 -14.01
N ARG A 33 7.79 6.22 -13.14
CA ARG A 33 7.32 5.91 -11.80
C ARG A 33 5.81 5.81 -11.80
N ALA A 34 5.30 4.61 -12.04
CA ALA A 34 3.88 4.32 -11.98
C ALA A 34 3.48 3.63 -10.66
N ASP A 35 2.60 2.68 -10.71
CA ASP A 35 2.04 2.04 -9.53
C ASP A 35 3.06 1.15 -8.81
N VAL A 36 2.85 1.01 -7.51
CA VAL A 36 3.69 0.22 -6.62
C VAL A 36 2.99 -1.12 -6.35
N THR A 37 3.72 -2.21 -6.51
CA THR A 37 3.28 -3.56 -6.16
C THR A 37 4.13 -4.13 -5.04
N PHE A 38 3.50 -4.92 -4.18
CA PHE A 38 4.14 -5.55 -3.03
C PHE A 38 4.25 -7.06 -3.27
N ASP A 39 5.46 -7.59 -3.12
CA ASP A 39 5.71 -9.02 -3.16
C ASP A 39 5.63 -9.59 -1.74
N GLY A 40 4.53 -10.30 -1.46
CA GLY A 40 4.29 -10.91 -0.15
C GLY A 40 5.27 -12.02 0.21
N THR A 41 5.95 -12.62 -0.78
CA THR A 41 6.91 -13.71 -0.54
C THR A 41 8.25 -13.19 -0.01
N LYS A 42 8.63 -11.96 -0.37
CA LYS A 42 9.89 -11.33 0.07
C LYS A 42 9.72 -10.41 1.27
N CYS A 43 8.50 -9.97 1.54
CA CYS A 43 8.23 -9.01 2.61
C CYS A 43 8.48 -9.63 3.99
N ILE A 44 9.16 -8.89 4.89
CA ILE A 44 9.44 -9.29 6.27
C ILE A 44 8.62 -8.51 7.31
N LEU A 45 7.65 -7.71 6.89
CA LEU A 45 6.81 -6.87 7.75
C LEU A 45 7.58 -5.92 8.69
N CYS A 46 8.72 -5.40 8.24
CA CYS A 46 9.59 -4.54 9.07
C CYS A 46 9.00 -3.15 9.35
N GLY A 47 8.03 -2.67 8.55
CA GLY A 47 7.37 -1.38 8.73
C GLY A 47 8.15 -0.16 8.24
N LEU A 48 9.32 -0.32 7.61
CA LEU A 48 10.10 0.80 7.09
C LEU A 48 9.36 1.58 6.00
N CYS A 49 8.69 0.88 5.08
CA CYS A 49 7.93 1.52 4.01
C CYS A 49 6.76 2.35 4.52
N GLN A 50 6.08 1.90 5.60
CA GLN A 50 5.01 2.67 6.25
C GLN A 50 5.55 3.96 6.87
N ARG A 51 6.64 3.89 7.66
CA ARG A 51 7.23 5.06 8.33
C ARG A 51 7.86 6.06 7.36
N SER A 52 8.33 5.58 6.22
CA SER A 52 9.01 6.40 5.23
C SER A 52 8.07 6.97 4.16
N CYS A 53 6.79 6.64 4.21
CA CYS A 53 5.82 7.12 3.23
C CYS A 53 5.35 8.53 3.57
N PRO A 54 5.62 9.55 2.72
CA PRO A 54 5.19 10.93 3.00
C PRO A 54 3.67 11.12 2.85
N ALA A 55 3.00 10.22 2.11
CA ALA A 55 1.55 10.27 1.88
C ALA A 55 0.77 9.31 2.80
N GLU A 56 1.46 8.60 3.73
CA GLU A 56 0.86 7.65 4.68
C GLU A 56 -0.07 6.61 4.02
N CYS A 57 0.20 6.28 2.75
CA CYS A 57 -0.65 5.40 1.95
C CYS A 57 -0.37 3.90 2.14
N ILE A 58 0.58 3.54 3.02
CA ILE A 58 0.96 2.16 3.29
C ILE A 58 0.72 1.87 4.76
N LEU A 59 -0.15 0.91 5.06
CA LEU A 59 -0.44 0.44 6.41
C LEU A 59 -0.05 -1.04 6.52
N ILE A 60 0.66 -1.39 7.59
CA ILE A 60 1.12 -2.75 7.82
C ILE A 60 0.39 -3.34 9.03
N HIS A 61 -0.45 -4.31 8.76
CA HIS A 61 -1.19 -5.07 9.77
C HIS A 61 -0.40 -6.33 10.15
N LYS A 62 0.45 -6.21 11.18
CA LYS A 62 1.31 -7.33 11.63
C LYS A 62 0.50 -8.51 12.16
N GLU A 63 -0.69 -8.24 12.74
CA GLU A 63 -1.57 -9.27 13.28
C GLU A 63 -2.24 -10.11 12.19
N LYS A 64 -2.60 -9.47 11.07
CA LYS A 64 -3.23 -10.12 9.92
C LYS A 64 -2.23 -10.60 8.87
N GLU A 65 -0.95 -10.24 9.03
CA GLU A 65 0.11 -10.50 8.05
C GLU A 65 -0.20 -9.90 6.68
N GLU A 66 -0.82 -8.72 6.68
CA GLU A 66 -1.28 -8.03 5.48
C GLU A 66 -0.67 -6.63 5.36
N ILE A 67 -0.48 -6.22 4.12
CA ILE A 67 -0.11 -4.85 3.75
C ILE A 67 -1.33 -4.23 3.08
N GLU A 68 -1.81 -3.15 3.63
CA GLU A 68 -2.85 -2.33 3.01
C GLU A 68 -2.18 -1.16 2.28
N TYR A 69 -2.51 -1.01 1.01
CA TYR A 69 -1.96 0.03 0.15
C TYR A 69 -3.06 0.85 -0.51
N LEU A 70 -3.10 2.13 -0.20
CA LEU A 70 -4.04 3.10 -0.75
C LEU A 70 -3.46 3.71 -2.03
N ASN A 71 -3.71 3.07 -3.18
CA ASN A 71 -3.14 3.49 -4.46
C ASN A 71 -3.54 4.92 -4.86
N THR A 72 -4.74 5.35 -4.50
CA THR A 72 -5.27 6.69 -4.81
C THR A 72 -4.58 7.83 -4.03
N GLN A 73 -3.97 7.53 -2.89
CA GLN A 73 -3.22 8.51 -2.08
C GLN A 73 -1.73 8.55 -2.44
N CYS A 74 -1.24 7.55 -3.15
CA CYS A 74 0.17 7.42 -3.46
C CYS A 74 0.65 8.48 -4.45
N ILE A 75 1.66 9.26 -4.06
CA ILE A 75 2.31 10.25 -4.93
C ILE A 75 3.40 9.66 -5.83
N ARG A 76 3.57 8.35 -5.84
CA ARG A 76 4.52 7.58 -6.68
C ARG A 76 5.98 8.05 -6.59
N CYS A 77 6.39 8.52 -5.42
CA CYS A 77 7.75 9.04 -5.20
C CYS A 77 8.85 7.94 -5.24
N GLY A 78 8.50 6.66 -5.09
CA GLY A 78 9.43 5.52 -5.10
C GLY A 78 10.32 5.42 -3.85
N TYR A 79 10.06 6.21 -2.80
CA TYR A 79 10.90 6.17 -1.60
C TYR A 79 10.79 4.83 -0.85
N CYS A 80 9.59 4.24 -0.79
CA CYS A 80 9.36 2.92 -0.20
C CYS A 80 10.19 1.81 -0.87
N VAL A 81 10.41 1.89 -2.19
CA VAL A 81 11.25 0.94 -2.93
C VAL A 81 12.69 1.02 -2.48
N ARG A 82 13.22 2.25 -2.30
CA ARG A 82 14.63 2.46 -1.90
C ARG A 82 14.93 2.04 -0.45
N VAL A 83 13.96 2.16 0.46
CA VAL A 83 14.15 1.81 1.88
C VAL A 83 13.86 0.35 2.19
N CYS A 84 13.36 -0.42 1.23
CA CYS A 84 13.02 -1.83 1.43
C CYS A 84 14.29 -2.70 1.45
N PRO A 85 14.64 -3.35 2.57
CA PRO A 85 15.87 -4.15 2.67
C PRO A 85 15.79 -5.46 1.89
N THR A 86 14.58 -5.95 1.61
CA THR A 86 14.35 -7.22 0.92
C THR A 86 13.94 -7.06 -0.55
N ASN A 87 13.91 -5.81 -1.05
CA ASN A 87 13.40 -5.50 -2.39
C ASN A 87 12.03 -6.13 -2.68
N ALA A 88 11.17 -6.16 -1.66
CA ALA A 88 9.81 -6.69 -1.76
C ALA A 88 8.83 -5.72 -2.43
N ILE A 89 9.26 -4.51 -2.77
CA ILE A 89 8.43 -3.47 -3.35
C ILE A 89 8.96 -3.15 -4.74
N ILE A 90 8.09 -3.29 -5.73
CA ILE A 90 8.42 -3.06 -7.14
C ILE A 90 7.60 -1.88 -7.63
N GLN A 91 8.25 -0.94 -8.30
CA GLN A 91 7.59 0.16 -8.98
C GLN A 91 7.44 -0.20 -10.46
N ASN A 92 6.19 -0.24 -10.92
CA ASN A 92 5.84 -0.55 -12.30
C ASN A 92 6.03 0.68 -13.21
N GLU A 93 6.05 0.45 -14.50
CA GLU A 93 6.07 1.51 -15.51
C GLU A 93 4.67 1.89 -16.00
N VAL A 94 3.68 1.03 -15.77
CA VAL A 94 2.30 1.20 -16.24
C VAL A 94 1.41 1.68 -15.09
N TYR A 95 0.62 2.70 -15.38
CA TYR A 95 -0.36 3.26 -14.42
C TYR A 95 -1.64 2.43 -14.40
N THR A 96 -2.25 2.29 -13.23
CA THR A 96 -3.60 1.76 -13.08
C THR A 96 -4.61 2.68 -13.78
N LYS A 97 -5.62 2.09 -14.39
CA LYS A 97 -6.71 2.86 -15.01
C LYS A 97 -7.42 3.73 -13.96
N PRO A 98 -7.86 4.94 -14.34
CA PRO A 98 -8.57 5.82 -13.42
C PRO A 98 -9.86 5.15 -12.93
N SER A 99 -10.11 5.24 -11.63
CA SER A 99 -11.30 4.72 -10.95
C SER A 99 -12.01 5.84 -10.21
N ARG A 100 -13.33 5.75 -10.07
CA ARG A 100 -14.14 6.67 -9.25
C ARG A 100 -14.07 6.33 -7.77
N GLU A 101 -13.74 5.09 -7.44
CA GLU A 101 -13.65 4.60 -6.08
C GLU A 101 -12.21 4.61 -5.58
N ARG A 102 -12.04 4.70 -4.25
CA ARG A 102 -10.73 4.56 -3.64
C ARG A 102 -10.21 3.13 -3.85
N LEU A 103 -9.12 3.01 -4.55
CA LEU A 103 -8.50 1.72 -4.80
C LEU A 103 -7.56 1.38 -3.64
N THR A 104 -8.01 0.46 -2.79
CA THR A 104 -7.20 -0.12 -1.72
C THR A 104 -6.79 -1.53 -2.11
N ILE A 105 -5.52 -1.81 -2.05
CA ILE A 105 -4.94 -3.11 -2.42
C ILE A 105 -4.43 -3.78 -1.15
N TYR A 106 -4.92 -4.98 -0.87
CA TYR A 106 -4.48 -5.82 0.24
C TYR A 106 -3.53 -6.90 -0.28
N THR A 107 -2.33 -6.95 0.25
CA THR A 107 -1.34 -7.97 -0.10
C THR A 107 -1.03 -8.81 1.12
N LYS A 108 -1.32 -10.11 1.06
CA LYS A 108 -0.95 -11.05 2.12
C LYS A 108 0.52 -11.38 2.05
N VAL A 109 1.16 -11.40 3.22
CA VAL A 109 2.58 -11.75 3.35
C VAL A 109 2.69 -13.21 3.71
N THR A 110 3.27 -13.99 2.80
CA THR A 110 3.45 -15.44 2.95
C THR A 110 4.88 -15.84 3.33
N ASN A 111 5.75 -14.85 3.60
CA ASN A 111 7.15 -15.08 3.91
C ASN A 111 7.33 -15.70 5.31
N GLU A 112 7.53 -17.00 5.38
CA GLU A 112 7.76 -17.72 6.65
C GLU A 112 9.03 -17.26 7.39
N ASN A 113 9.97 -16.65 6.70
CA ASN A 113 11.19 -16.11 7.28
C ASN A 113 11.00 -14.73 7.95
N ALA A 114 9.84 -14.12 7.82
CA ALA A 114 9.54 -12.84 8.47
C ALA A 114 9.62 -13.01 10.00
N PRO A 115 10.38 -12.15 10.71
CA PRO A 115 10.59 -12.29 12.15
C PRO A 115 9.30 -12.21 12.96
N VAL A 116 8.31 -11.49 12.45
CA VAL A 116 6.98 -11.36 13.06
C VAL A 116 6.20 -12.66 12.93
N ILE A 117 6.22 -13.30 11.75
CA ILE A 117 5.54 -14.56 11.48
C ILE A 117 6.19 -15.70 12.28
N LYS A 118 7.53 -15.75 12.35
CA LYS A 118 8.25 -16.73 13.20
C LYS A 118 7.87 -16.61 14.68
N LYS A 119 7.79 -15.39 15.21
CA LYS A 119 7.39 -15.17 16.62
C LYS A 119 5.94 -15.62 16.87
N ARG A 120 5.02 -15.36 15.95
CA ARG A 120 3.62 -15.83 16.09
C ARG A 120 3.52 -17.34 16.02
N LYS A 121 4.11 -17.98 15.00
CA LYS A 121 4.11 -19.45 14.88
C LYS A 121 4.75 -20.12 16.11
N ALA A 122 5.81 -19.54 16.68
CA ALA A 122 6.43 -20.00 17.90
C ALA A 122 5.52 -19.83 19.14
N ALA A 123 4.84 -18.68 19.26
CA ALA A 123 3.89 -18.43 20.34
C ALA A 123 2.66 -19.34 20.25
N GLU A 124 2.14 -19.60 19.06
CA GLU A 124 1.01 -20.48 18.80
C GLU A 124 1.37 -21.95 19.06
N ALA A 125 2.59 -22.36 18.71
CA ALA A 125 3.12 -23.68 19.05
C ALA A 125 3.30 -23.85 20.55
N ALA A 126 3.78 -22.83 21.25
CA ALA A 126 3.90 -22.83 22.71
C ALA A 126 2.53 -22.86 23.41
N ALA A 127 1.53 -22.13 22.88
CA ALA A 127 0.16 -22.14 23.38
C ALA A 127 -0.52 -23.50 23.20
N LYS A 128 -0.23 -24.21 22.12
CA LYS A 128 -0.72 -25.60 21.90
C LYS A 128 -0.02 -26.65 22.78
N ALA A 129 1.20 -26.33 23.25
CA ALA A 129 1.98 -27.21 24.11
C ALA A 129 1.71 -27.01 25.62
N ALA A 130 0.98 -25.96 26.01
CA ALA A 130 0.61 -25.70 27.39
C ALA A 130 -0.63 -26.53 27.76
N PRO A 131 -0.56 -27.47 28.76
CA PRO A 131 -1.73 -28.16 29.23
C PRO A 131 -2.65 -27.21 29.99
N ALA A 132 -3.96 -27.36 29.78
CA ALA A 132 -5.01 -26.57 30.40
C ALA A 132 -4.85 -26.55 31.94
N ALA A 133 -4.39 -25.47 32.49
CA ALA A 133 -4.40 -25.19 33.92
C ALA A 133 -5.50 -24.17 34.22
N LYS A 134 -6.56 -24.74 34.82
CA LYS A 134 -7.62 -24.17 35.68
C LYS A 134 -7.88 -22.66 35.64
N ALA A 135 -9.09 -22.33 35.21
CA ALA A 135 -9.82 -21.14 35.56
C ALA A 135 -9.79 -20.90 37.09
N GLN A 136 -9.30 -19.75 37.51
CA GLN A 136 -9.59 -19.18 38.83
C GLN A 136 -10.28 -17.85 38.59
N ASP A 137 -11.54 -17.80 39.05
CA ASP A 137 -12.36 -16.59 39.16
C ASP A 137 -11.66 -15.55 40.05
N PRO A 138 -11.62 -14.28 39.71
CA PRO A 138 -11.45 -13.20 40.67
C PRO A 138 -12.83 -12.55 40.93
N ALA A 139 -13.55 -13.05 41.91
CA ALA A 139 -14.58 -12.28 42.58
C ALA A 139 -13.93 -11.30 43.54
N SER A 140 -14.51 -10.10 43.61
CA SER A 140 -14.42 -9.02 44.57
C SER A 140 -13.62 -7.77 44.17
N LEU A 141 -14.38 -6.82 43.64
CA LEU A 141 -14.05 -5.38 43.69
C LEU A 141 -14.72 -4.78 44.95
N PRO A 142 -14.00 -4.09 45.83
CA PRO A 142 -14.65 -3.21 46.82
C PRO A 142 -14.90 -1.84 46.17
N GLY A 143 -16.14 -1.40 46.33
CA GLY A 143 -16.60 -0.08 45.92
C GLY A 143 -15.84 1.07 46.62
N LYS A 144 -15.67 2.15 45.89
CA LYS A 144 -15.39 3.47 46.49
C LYS A 144 -16.54 4.41 46.17
N GLU A 145 -17.15 4.76 47.26
CA GLU A 145 -18.25 5.72 47.37
C GLU A 145 -17.87 7.11 46.88
N ALA A 146 -18.81 7.73 46.21
CA ALA A 146 -18.83 9.17 45.89
C ALA A 146 -19.01 9.98 47.16
N LYS A 147 -18.19 11.01 47.38
CA LYS A 147 -18.52 12.15 48.26
C LYS A 147 -18.73 13.38 47.40
N THR A 148 -19.95 13.76 47.27
CA THR A 148 -20.44 15.10 47.02
C THR A 148 -20.15 16.00 48.24
N GLY A 149 -19.78 17.24 48.03
CA GLY A 149 -19.59 18.25 49.02
C GLY A 149 -19.23 19.57 48.36
N GLU A 150 -20.24 20.47 48.33
CA GLU A 150 -20.35 21.92 48.40
C GLU A 150 -19.50 22.77 47.43
#